data_7ac5b0a7789bd6946f9732ca05814c1c
#
_entry.id   7ac5b0a7789bd6946f9732ca05814c1c
#
_cell.length_a   1.000
_cell.length_b   1.000
_cell.length_c   1.000
_cell.angle_alpha   90.00
_cell.angle_beta   90.00
_cell.angle_gamma   90.00
#
_symmetry.space_group_name_H-M   'P 1'
#
loop_
_entity.id
_entity.type
_entity.pdbx_description
1 polymer ?
#
loop_
_entity_poly.entity_id
_entity_poly.type
_entity_poly.pdbx_seq_one_letter_code
_entity_poly.pdbx_strand_id
1 'polypeptide(L)'
;HIEDGVALTKFLYWIKTLKKLNLTEQKVEKKLENFRKQNKNYLYPSFDTIAGTGPNGAIIHYRSNKQSNRKINKNDLLLIDSGGQYKWGTTDVTRTICFSNVSKKIKELFTRVLKGHIAVAQCDIKKDQVGHNVDKKARQSLNKIGLDYRHGTGHGVGFFLNVHEGPQSISKNNYVKLEQGMVVSNEPGYYLENKFGIRIENLVFIKKNNNKLSFENLTFAPIDKDLIEKKMLNKKEVKWLNNYHRLVFKKLSKYMNKKELVLLKESCSNI
;
A
#
# COMPACT_ATOMS: atom_id res chain seq x y z
N HIS A 1 11.71 7.62 0.11
CA HIS A 1 10.39 7.18 -0.42
C HIS A 1 10.31 7.20 -1.95
N ILE A 2 10.95 8.14 -2.63
CA ILE A 2 11.03 8.12 -4.11
C ILE A 2 11.89 6.95 -4.56
N GLU A 3 13.04 6.74 -3.94
CA GLU A 3 13.97 5.65 -4.26
C GLU A 3 13.31 4.28 -4.04
N ASP A 4 12.59 4.11 -2.95
CA ASP A 4 11.82 2.90 -2.67
C ASP A 4 10.68 2.71 -3.69
N GLY A 5 9.97 3.80 -4.03
CA GLY A 5 8.93 3.80 -5.05
C GLY A 5 9.44 3.36 -6.42
N VAL A 6 10.66 3.73 -6.80
CA VAL A 6 11.34 3.27 -8.03
C VAL A 6 11.56 1.76 -7.97
N ALA A 7 12.15 1.25 -6.88
CA ALA A 7 12.45 -0.17 -6.71
C ALA A 7 11.18 -1.02 -6.75
N LEU A 8 10.16 -0.63 -5.95
CA LEU A 8 8.88 -1.34 -5.91
C LEU A 8 8.16 -1.28 -7.26
N THR A 9 8.11 -0.13 -7.93
CA THR A 9 7.43 0.01 -9.22
C THR A 9 8.09 -0.85 -10.30
N LYS A 10 9.42 -0.87 -10.39
CA LYS A 10 10.15 -1.75 -11.30
C LYS A 10 9.89 -3.23 -11.02
N PHE A 11 9.84 -3.61 -9.73
CA PHE A 11 9.47 -4.96 -9.33
C PHE A 11 8.02 -5.30 -9.74
N LEU A 12 7.04 -4.43 -9.52
CA LEU A 12 5.65 -4.64 -9.91
C LEU A 12 5.53 -4.84 -11.44
N TYR A 13 6.27 -4.08 -12.23
CA TYR A 13 6.30 -4.26 -13.68
C TYR A 13 6.95 -5.56 -14.08
N TRP A 14 8.10 -5.89 -13.47
CA TRP A 14 8.76 -7.16 -13.72
C TRP A 14 7.80 -8.33 -13.48
N ILE A 15 7.15 -8.42 -12.34
CA ILE A 15 6.29 -9.56 -11.99
C ILE A 15 5.02 -9.63 -12.87
N LYS A 16 4.38 -8.49 -13.17
CA LYS A 16 3.17 -8.44 -14.02
C LYS A 16 3.46 -8.73 -15.50
N THR A 17 4.68 -8.57 -15.98
CA THR A 17 5.06 -8.83 -17.37
C THR A 17 5.66 -10.22 -17.60
N LEU A 18 5.76 -11.05 -16.58
CA LEU A 18 6.24 -12.43 -16.72
C LEU A 18 5.28 -13.28 -17.53
N LYS A 19 5.78 -13.91 -18.61
CA LYS A 19 5.01 -14.86 -19.41
C LYS A 19 4.59 -16.12 -18.64
N LYS A 20 5.44 -16.56 -17.71
CA LYS A 20 5.20 -17.73 -16.82
C LYS A 20 5.50 -17.35 -15.38
N LEU A 21 4.54 -17.55 -14.49
CA LEU A 21 4.69 -17.33 -13.05
C LEU A 21 5.31 -18.57 -12.38
N ASN A 22 6.57 -18.87 -12.69
CA ASN A 22 7.28 -19.97 -12.00
C ASN A 22 8.04 -19.42 -10.78
N LEU A 23 7.29 -18.80 -9.87
CA LEU A 23 7.79 -18.16 -8.66
C LEU A 23 7.11 -18.74 -7.42
N THR A 24 7.81 -18.67 -6.30
CA THR A 24 7.27 -18.86 -4.97
C THR A 24 7.31 -17.54 -4.21
N GLU A 25 6.59 -17.44 -3.10
CA GLU A 25 6.57 -16.26 -2.23
C GLU A 25 7.99 -15.83 -1.82
N GLN A 26 8.84 -16.76 -1.38
CA GLN A 26 10.25 -16.46 -1.04
C GLN A 26 11.06 -15.94 -2.24
N LYS A 27 10.79 -16.42 -3.45
CA LYS A 27 11.44 -15.87 -4.66
C LYS A 27 10.97 -14.45 -4.95
N VAL A 28 9.70 -14.15 -4.67
CA VAL A 28 9.13 -12.80 -4.77
C VAL A 28 9.81 -11.86 -3.79
N GLU A 29 9.90 -12.23 -2.51
CA GLU A 29 10.59 -11.48 -1.44
C GLU A 29 12.04 -11.14 -1.85
N LYS A 30 12.83 -12.18 -2.19
CA LYS A 30 14.22 -12.01 -2.63
C LYS A 30 14.35 -11.12 -3.87
N LYS A 31 13.41 -11.22 -4.81
CA LYS A 31 13.46 -10.41 -6.02
C LYS A 31 13.17 -8.95 -5.74
N LEU A 32 12.20 -8.63 -4.89
CA LEU A 32 11.93 -7.26 -4.47
C LEU A 32 13.12 -6.66 -3.70
N GLU A 33 13.70 -7.42 -2.79
CA GLU A 33 14.93 -7.03 -2.09
C GLU A 33 16.07 -6.71 -3.07
N ASN A 34 16.24 -7.52 -4.12
CA ASN A 34 17.27 -7.28 -5.15
C ASN A 34 17.00 -5.98 -5.93
N PHE A 35 15.74 -5.58 -6.15
CA PHE A 35 15.43 -4.26 -6.74
C PHE A 35 15.82 -3.12 -5.81
N ARG A 36 15.59 -3.25 -4.49
CA ARG A 36 16.01 -2.25 -3.49
C ARG A 36 17.53 -2.13 -3.40
N LYS A 37 18.25 -3.25 -3.40
CA LYS A 37 19.74 -3.30 -3.35
C LYS A 37 20.45 -2.62 -4.53
N GLN A 38 19.75 -2.37 -5.64
CA GLN A 38 20.31 -1.58 -6.74
C GLN A 38 20.49 -0.09 -6.38
N ASN A 39 19.88 0.37 -5.30
CA ASN A 39 20.01 1.73 -4.81
C ASN A 39 21.12 1.82 -3.75
N LYS A 40 22.11 2.68 -3.97
CA LYS A 40 23.27 2.89 -3.07
C LYS A 40 22.91 3.45 -1.69
N ASN A 41 21.70 3.99 -1.54
CA ASN A 41 21.21 4.55 -0.29
C ASN A 41 20.38 3.56 0.52
N TYR A 42 20.02 2.40 -0.07
CA TYR A 42 19.37 1.31 0.61
C TYR A 42 20.36 0.58 1.52
N LEU A 43 19.96 0.28 2.75
CA LEU A 43 20.79 -0.37 3.75
C LEU A 43 20.36 -1.82 4.01
N TYR A 44 19.10 -1.98 4.42
CA TYR A 44 18.50 -3.28 4.75
C TYR A 44 16.96 -3.17 4.77
N PRO A 45 16.20 -4.28 4.84
CA PRO A 45 14.75 -4.22 5.00
C PRO A 45 14.37 -3.51 6.30
N SER A 46 13.34 -2.65 6.28
CA SER A 46 12.80 -2.04 7.51
C SER A 46 12.07 -3.08 8.38
N PHE A 47 11.60 -4.13 7.75
CA PHE A 47 11.04 -5.36 8.35
C PHE A 47 11.11 -6.50 7.33
N ASP A 48 10.90 -7.75 7.79
CA ASP A 48 10.86 -8.89 6.87
C ASP A 48 9.67 -8.81 5.94
N THR A 49 9.92 -8.83 4.64
CA THR A 49 8.87 -8.72 3.61
C THR A 49 7.80 -9.80 3.79
N ILE A 50 6.55 -9.39 3.71
CA ILE A 50 5.38 -10.26 3.62
C ILE A 50 5.02 -10.40 2.16
N ALA A 51 5.11 -11.60 1.60
CA ALA A 51 4.62 -11.91 0.26
C ALA A 51 3.66 -13.09 0.37
N GLY A 52 2.36 -12.82 0.45
CA GLY A 52 1.33 -13.84 0.61
C GLY A 52 0.46 -14.00 -0.63
N THR A 53 0.46 -15.20 -1.25
CA THR A 53 -0.40 -15.50 -2.40
C THR A 53 -1.60 -16.35 -1.99
N GLY A 54 -2.79 -16.02 -2.50
CA GLY A 54 -4.03 -16.73 -2.17
C GLY A 54 -4.26 -16.78 -0.66
N PRO A 55 -4.47 -17.98 -0.06
CA PRO A 55 -4.72 -18.16 1.37
C PRO A 55 -3.68 -17.52 2.30
N ASN A 56 -2.39 -17.53 1.93
CA ASN A 56 -1.33 -16.94 2.74
C ASN A 56 -1.46 -15.41 2.85
N GLY A 57 -2.03 -14.76 1.83
CA GLY A 57 -2.36 -13.34 1.86
C GLY A 57 -3.41 -12.96 2.91
N ALA A 58 -4.20 -13.92 3.40
CA ALA A 58 -5.16 -13.69 4.48
C ALA A 58 -4.53 -13.64 5.88
N ILE A 59 -3.28 -14.03 6.02
CA ILE A 59 -2.53 -13.97 7.28
C ILE A 59 -1.84 -12.62 7.37
N ILE A 60 -2.28 -11.76 8.28
CA ILE A 60 -1.86 -10.34 8.37
C ILE A 60 -0.34 -10.18 8.45
N HIS A 61 0.31 -10.95 9.32
CA HIS A 61 1.76 -10.97 9.51
C HIS A 61 2.38 -12.27 8.99
N TYR A 62 2.03 -12.65 7.76
CA TYR A 62 2.53 -13.87 7.15
C TYR A 62 4.06 -13.88 7.06
N ARG A 63 4.64 -15.03 7.39
CA ARG A 63 6.08 -15.28 7.20
C ARG A 63 6.26 -16.57 6.44
N SER A 64 6.81 -16.47 5.24
CA SER A 64 7.06 -17.64 4.42
C SER A 64 8.18 -18.51 5.02
N ASN A 65 7.95 -19.81 5.14
CA ASN A 65 8.95 -20.79 5.54
C ASN A 65 8.94 -21.98 4.59
N LYS A 66 9.78 -22.99 4.82
CA LYS A 66 9.89 -24.14 3.91
C LYS A 66 8.57 -24.88 3.70
N GLN A 67 7.67 -24.92 4.72
CA GLN A 67 6.39 -25.63 4.66
C GLN A 67 5.27 -24.75 4.08
N SER A 68 5.26 -23.46 4.42
CA SER A 68 4.17 -22.54 4.03
C SER A 68 4.38 -21.84 2.69
N ASN A 69 5.60 -21.86 2.13
CA ASN A 69 6.00 -21.16 0.91
C ASN A 69 5.25 -21.66 -0.33
N ARG A 70 4.27 -20.90 -0.79
CA ARG A 70 3.42 -21.27 -1.94
C ARG A 70 4.00 -20.82 -3.28
N LYS A 71 3.63 -21.55 -4.34
CA LYS A 71 3.81 -21.09 -5.73
C LYS A 71 2.77 -20.03 -6.06
N ILE A 72 3.18 -18.99 -6.75
CA ILE A 72 2.28 -17.94 -7.24
C ILE A 72 1.38 -18.54 -8.34
N ASN A 73 0.07 -18.41 -8.16
CA ASN A 73 -0.93 -18.85 -9.14
C ASN A 73 -1.55 -17.62 -9.83
N LYS A 74 -1.80 -17.71 -11.13
CA LYS A 74 -2.44 -16.63 -11.91
C LYS A 74 -3.81 -16.20 -11.37
N ASN A 75 -4.54 -17.13 -10.77
CA ASN A 75 -5.89 -16.89 -10.26
C ASN A 75 -5.92 -16.36 -8.82
N ASP A 76 -4.75 -16.33 -8.15
CA ASP A 76 -4.63 -15.82 -6.79
C ASP A 76 -4.29 -14.34 -6.79
N LEU A 77 -4.72 -13.63 -5.76
CA LEU A 77 -4.15 -12.32 -5.42
C LEU A 77 -2.77 -12.55 -4.80
N LEU A 78 -1.87 -11.61 -5.05
CA LEU A 78 -0.60 -11.51 -4.36
C LEU A 78 -0.59 -10.22 -3.54
N LEU A 79 -0.54 -10.35 -2.23
CA LEU A 79 -0.33 -9.26 -1.29
C LEU A 79 1.16 -9.19 -0.98
N ILE A 80 1.76 -8.01 -1.18
CA ILE A 80 3.17 -7.74 -0.90
C ILE A 80 3.23 -6.53 0.02
N ASP A 81 3.73 -6.76 1.24
CA ASP A 81 3.96 -5.75 2.24
C ASP A 81 5.45 -5.73 2.58
N SER A 82 6.09 -4.58 2.40
CA SER A 82 7.55 -4.49 2.45
C SER A 82 8.04 -3.07 2.63
N GLY A 83 9.20 -2.93 3.22
CA GLY A 83 9.83 -1.65 3.36
C GLY A 83 11.35 -1.74 3.33
N GLY A 84 12.00 -0.60 3.26
CA GLY A 84 13.45 -0.47 3.29
C GLY A 84 13.91 0.60 4.27
N GLN A 85 15.03 0.31 4.90
CA GLN A 85 15.81 1.31 5.61
C GLN A 85 16.76 1.95 4.62
N TYR A 86 16.57 3.23 4.40
CA TYR A 86 17.44 4.06 3.56
C TYR A 86 18.20 5.04 4.44
N LYS A 87 19.30 5.59 3.93
CA LYS A 87 20.07 6.65 4.64
C LYS A 87 19.22 7.85 5.05
N TRP A 88 18.09 8.05 4.38
CA TRP A 88 17.22 9.22 4.53
C TRP A 88 15.89 8.93 5.24
N GLY A 89 15.66 7.72 5.69
CA GLY A 89 14.44 7.35 6.40
C GLY A 89 14.01 5.92 6.18
N THR A 90 12.92 5.55 6.84
CA THR A 90 12.30 4.22 6.86
C THR A 90 11.09 4.20 5.94
N THR A 91 10.93 3.17 5.09
CA THR A 91 9.75 3.01 4.23
C THR A 91 8.92 1.81 4.64
N ASP A 92 7.65 1.88 4.31
CA ASP A 92 6.64 0.86 4.50
C ASP A 92 5.57 0.99 3.42
N VAL A 93 5.22 -0.10 2.75
CA VAL A 93 4.25 -0.06 1.67
C VAL A 93 3.66 -1.43 1.36
N THR A 94 2.33 -1.51 1.28
CA THR A 94 1.63 -2.70 0.80
C THR A 94 0.98 -2.45 -0.55
N ARG A 95 1.12 -3.43 -1.46
CA ARG A 95 0.34 -3.53 -2.69
C ARG A 95 -0.27 -4.92 -2.83
N THR A 96 -1.54 -4.95 -3.18
CA THR A 96 -2.22 -6.17 -3.64
C THR A 96 -2.37 -6.10 -5.14
N ILE A 97 -1.96 -7.16 -5.85
CA ILE A 97 -1.99 -7.25 -7.31
C ILE A 97 -2.67 -8.54 -7.78
N CYS A 98 -3.17 -8.51 -9.02
CA CYS A 98 -3.66 -9.69 -9.73
C CYS A 98 -2.89 -9.94 -11.04
N PHE A 99 -2.96 -11.16 -11.55
CA PHE A 99 -2.30 -11.58 -12.78
C PHE A 99 -3.28 -11.99 -13.89
N SER A 100 -4.57 -12.02 -13.58
CA SER A 100 -5.66 -12.34 -14.50
C SER A 100 -6.91 -11.56 -14.10
N ASN A 101 -7.96 -11.68 -14.87
CA ASN A 101 -9.26 -11.13 -14.50
C ASN A 101 -9.76 -11.79 -13.22
N VAL A 102 -10.12 -10.97 -12.24
CA VAL A 102 -10.67 -11.41 -10.96
C VAL A 102 -12.20 -11.28 -10.95
N SER A 103 -12.85 -11.98 -10.04
CA SER A 103 -14.30 -11.92 -9.87
C SER A 103 -14.76 -10.50 -9.46
N LYS A 104 -16.01 -10.18 -9.80
CA LYS A 104 -16.66 -8.91 -9.38
C LYS A 104 -16.61 -8.73 -7.87
N LYS A 105 -16.76 -9.82 -7.10
CA LYS A 105 -16.68 -9.78 -5.63
C LYS A 105 -15.31 -9.34 -5.13
N ILE A 106 -14.22 -9.81 -5.72
CA ILE A 106 -12.85 -9.39 -5.39
C ILE A 106 -12.69 -7.90 -5.72
N LYS A 107 -13.12 -7.44 -6.89
CA LYS A 107 -13.07 -6.01 -7.26
C LYS A 107 -13.87 -5.14 -6.29
N GLU A 108 -15.06 -5.60 -5.89
CA GLU A 108 -15.87 -4.90 -4.87
C GLU A 108 -15.10 -4.74 -3.56
N LEU A 109 -14.53 -5.84 -3.02
CA LEU A 109 -13.81 -5.83 -1.75
C LEU A 109 -12.55 -4.96 -1.82
N PHE A 110 -11.76 -5.09 -2.91
CA PHE A 110 -10.59 -4.24 -3.13
C PHE A 110 -10.99 -2.76 -3.17
N THR A 111 -12.08 -2.43 -3.88
CA THR A 111 -12.55 -1.04 -3.99
C THR A 111 -13.02 -0.50 -2.65
N ARG A 112 -13.63 -1.33 -1.79
CA ARG A 112 -14.00 -0.92 -0.43
C ARG A 112 -12.78 -0.60 0.45
N VAL A 113 -11.72 -1.40 0.34
CA VAL A 113 -10.44 -1.11 1.00
C VAL A 113 -9.84 0.18 0.45
N LEU A 114 -9.82 0.37 -0.88
CA LEU A 114 -9.36 1.60 -1.52
C LEU A 114 -10.15 2.84 -1.06
N LYS A 115 -11.47 2.73 -0.90
CA LYS A 115 -12.31 3.82 -0.36
C LYS A 115 -11.91 4.18 1.07
N GLY A 116 -11.59 3.20 1.90
CA GLY A 116 -11.03 3.42 3.24
C GLY A 116 -9.69 4.16 3.20
N HIS A 117 -8.78 3.72 2.33
CA HIS A 117 -7.49 4.35 2.11
C HIS A 117 -7.63 5.82 1.64
N ILE A 118 -8.54 6.08 0.70
CA ILE A 118 -8.84 7.44 0.22
C ILE A 118 -9.47 8.28 1.33
N ALA A 119 -10.37 7.71 2.14
CA ALA A 119 -11.01 8.42 3.24
C ALA A 119 -10.00 8.93 4.26
N VAL A 120 -9.00 8.12 4.62
CA VAL A 120 -7.86 8.55 5.45
C VAL A 120 -7.08 9.68 4.78
N ALA A 121 -6.66 9.49 3.53
CA ALA A 121 -5.85 10.47 2.81
C ALA A 121 -6.56 11.83 2.63
N GLN A 122 -7.88 11.87 2.68
CA GLN A 122 -8.70 13.08 2.56
C GLN A 122 -9.20 13.65 3.90
N CYS A 123 -8.76 13.08 5.05
CA CYS A 123 -9.16 13.57 6.36
C CYS A 123 -8.77 15.02 6.58
N ASP A 124 -9.63 15.74 7.26
CA ASP A 124 -9.34 17.05 7.82
C ASP A 124 -8.82 16.86 9.26
N ILE A 125 -7.50 16.91 9.42
CA ILE A 125 -6.85 16.63 10.71
C ILE A 125 -7.26 17.61 11.82
N LYS A 126 -7.66 18.84 11.47
CA LYS A 126 -8.21 19.77 12.47
C LYS A 126 -9.53 19.29 13.07
N LYS A 127 -10.37 18.62 12.28
CA LYS A 127 -11.66 18.08 12.73
C LYS A 127 -11.49 16.70 13.37
N ASP A 128 -10.66 15.84 12.75
CA ASP A 128 -10.48 14.47 13.18
C ASP A 128 -9.53 14.33 14.38
N GLN A 129 -8.56 15.21 14.50
CA GLN A 129 -7.60 15.42 15.59
C GLN A 129 -6.82 14.21 16.10
N VAL A 130 -7.44 13.03 16.19
CA VAL A 130 -6.87 11.82 16.79
C VAL A 130 -7.02 10.61 15.86
N GLY A 131 -6.12 9.64 16.00
CA GLY A 131 -6.13 8.44 15.17
C GLY A 131 -7.44 7.65 15.23
N HIS A 132 -8.11 7.62 16.38
CA HIS A 132 -9.43 7.00 16.55
C HIS A 132 -10.49 7.51 15.55
N ASN A 133 -10.58 8.81 15.34
CA ASN A 133 -11.56 9.40 14.43
C ASN A 133 -11.21 9.09 12.95
N VAL A 134 -9.94 9.08 12.62
CA VAL A 134 -9.45 8.72 11.27
C VAL A 134 -9.70 7.24 10.99
N ASP A 135 -9.46 6.35 11.96
CA ASP A 135 -9.71 4.90 11.85
C ASP A 135 -11.19 4.59 11.56
N LYS A 136 -12.13 5.28 12.21
CA LYS A 136 -13.56 5.14 11.91
C LYS A 136 -13.88 5.41 10.45
N LYS A 137 -13.28 6.43 9.86
CA LYS A 137 -13.49 6.77 8.43
C LYS A 137 -12.92 5.71 7.49
N ALA A 138 -11.75 5.17 7.81
CA ALA A 138 -11.14 4.10 7.03
C ALA A 138 -12.04 2.85 6.95
N ARG A 139 -12.65 2.47 8.08
CA ARG A 139 -13.50 1.26 8.19
C ARG A 139 -14.89 1.42 7.59
N GLN A 140 -15.37 2.65 7.40
CA GLN A 140 -16.77 2.92 7.04
C GLN A 140 -17.25 2.16 5.80
N SER A 141 -16.41 2.03 4.76
CA SER A 141 -16.80 1.36 3.51
C SER A 141 -17.01 -0.15 3.68
N LEU A 142 -16.22 -0.80 4.53
CA LEU A 142 -16.36 -2.23 4.87
C LEU A 142 -17.50 -2.43 5.86
N ASN A 143 -17.60 -1.62 6.91
CA ASN A 143 -18.64 -1.71 7.94
C ASN A 143 -20.06 -1.61 7.37
N LYS A 144 -20.26 -0.85 6.27
CA LYS A 144 -21.56 -0.75 5.58
C LYS A 144 -22.11 -2.10 5.07
N ILE A 145 -21.25 -3.10 4.95
CA ILE A 145 -21.64 -4.47 4.54
C ILE A 145 -21.30 -5.52 5.60
N GLY A 146 -21.14 -5.10 6.86
CA GLY A 146 -20.86 -6.00 7.99
C GLY A 146 -19.46 -6.58 8.00
N LEU A 147 -18.50 -6.00 7.24
CA LEU A 147 -17.09 -6.45 7.20
C LEU A 147 -16.19 -5.47 7.95
N ASP A 148 -15.07 -5.99 8.46
CA ASP A 148 -14.04 -5.22 9.16
C ASP A 148 -12.68 -5.94 9.05
N TYR A 149 -11.62 -5.32 9.56
CA TYR A 149 -10.30 -5.92 9.73
C TYR A 149 -9.80 -5.77 11.17
N ARG A 150 -8.91 -6.68 11.60
CA ARG A 150 -8.52 -6.81 13.02
C ARG A 150 -7.33 -5.96 13.44
N HIS A 151 -6.53 -5.44 12.50
CA HIS A 151 -5.38 -4.58 12.81
C HIS A 151 -5.73 -3.09 12.86
N GLY A 152 -4.83 -2.24 13.29
CA GLY A 152 -4.95 -0.78 13.19
C GLY A 152 -4.95 -0.32 11.73
N THR A 153 -5.59 0.78 11.43
CA THR A 153 -5.55 1.39 10.08
C THR A 153 -4.18 1.98 9.77
N GLY A 154 -3.36 2.22 10.78
CA GLY A 154 -2.01 2.72 10.61
C GLY A 154 -1.29 2.87 11.94
N HIS A 155 0.02 2.91 11.85
CA HIS A 155 0.95 3.12 12.96
C HIS A 155 1.86 4.31 12.68
N GLY A 156 2.51 4.85 13.71
CA GLY A 156 3.58 5.81 13.52
C GLY A 156 4.81 5.16 12.91
N VAL A 157 5.63 5.95 12.23
CA VAL A 157 6.87 5.50 11.60
C VAL A 157 8.01 6.45 12.00
N GLY A 158 9.12 5.87 12.46
CA GLY A 158 10.30 6.61 12.86
C GLY A 158 11.11 7.13 11.67
N PHE A 159 11.77 8.28 11.85
CA PHE A 159 12.73 8.78 10.88
C PHE A 159 14.08 8.08 11.09
N PHE A 160 14.45 7.18 10.18
CA PHE A 160 15.63 6.31 10.34
C PHE A 160 15.61 5.49 11.65
N LEU A 161 14.40 5.15 12.11
CA LEU A 161 14.13 4.40 13.35
C LEU A 161 13.20 3.23 13.03
N ASN A 162 12.48 2.73 14.03
CA ASN A 162 11.59 1.59 13.86
C ASN A 162 10.46 1.89 12.87
N VAL A 163 10.10 0.89 12.08
CA VAL A 163 8.95 0.98 11.18
C VAL A 163 7.65 1.19 11.98
N HIS A 164 7.53 0.57 13.15
CA HIS A 164 6.48 0.85 14.13
C HIS A 164 7.03 1.76 15.23
N GLU A 165 6.70 3.04 15.18
CA GLU A 165 7.17 4.06 16.11
C GLU A 165 6.00 4.91 16.62
N GLY A 166 5.72 4.84 17.92
CA GLY A 166 4.66 5.65 18.56
C GLY A 166 5.12 7.07 18.93
N PRO A 167 4.27 7.83 19.64
CA PRO A 167 2.99 7.43 20.26
C PRO A 167 1.76 7.49 19.35
N GLN A 168 1.83 8.16 18.19
CA GLN A 168 0.72 8.30 17.27
C GLN A 168 0.43 7.00 16.50
N SER A 169 -0.84 6.74 16.23
CA SER A 169 -1.30 5.70 15.31
C SER A 169 -2.73 6.00 14.82
N ILE A 170 -3.15 5.37 13.75
CA ILE A 170 -4.53 5.39 13.28
C ILE A 170 -5.18 4.07 13.70
N SER A 171 -5.84 4.05 14.86
CA SER A 171 -6.42 2.83 15.42
C SER A 171 -7.59 3.13 16.36
N LYS A 172 -8.41 2.10 16.64
CA LYS A 172 -9.63 2.21 17.46
C LYS A 172 -9.39 2.82 18.87
N ASN A 173 -8.21 2.61 19.41
CA ASN A 173 -7.90 2.99 20.81
C ASN A 173 -6.82 4.07 20.92
N ASN A 174 -6.43 4.74 19.84
CA ASN A 174 -5.42 5.79 19.88
C ASN A 174 -6.07 7.18 19.88
N TYR A 175 -5.88 7.89 20.99
CA TYR A 175 -6.38 9.26 21.22
C TYR A 175 -5.25 10.29 21.26
N VAL A 176 -4.04 9.90 20.87
CA VAL A 176 -2.92 10.85 20.71
C VAL A 176 -3.29 11.84 19.61
N LYS A 177 -3.11 13.11 19.89
CA LYS A 177 -3.38 14.18 18.94
C LYS A 177 -2.39 14.10 17.78
N LEU A 178 -2.95 14.16 16.57
CA LEU A 178 -2.17 14.15 15.34
C LEU A 178 -1.65 15.57 15.05
N GLU A 179 -0.33 15.72 14.95
CA GLU A 179 0.33 17.01 14.82
C GLU A 179 1.20 17.10 13.57
N GLN A 180 1.52 18.31 13.17
CA GLN A 180 2.40 18.58 12.01
C GLN A 180 3.73 17.83 12.14
N GLY A 181 4.17 17.22 11.06
CA GLY A 181 5.43 16.47 10.96
C GLY A 181 5.32 15.00 11.33
N MET A 182 4.27 14.57 12.03
CA MET A 182 4.06 13.16 12.34
C MET A 182 3.90 12.34 11.06
N VAL A 183 4.56 11.19 11.02
CA VAL A 183 4.46 10.19 9.94
C VAL A 183 3.63 9.03 10.44
N VAL A 184 2.70 8.56 9.61
CA VAL A 184 1.89 7.38 9.90
C VAL A 184 1.68 6.54 8.63
N SER A 185 1.45 5.24 8.81
CA SER A 185 0.93 4.40 7.73
C SER A 185 -0.58 4.64 7.54
N ASN A 186 -1.06 4.38 6.33
CA ASN A 186 -2.47 4.37 5.94
C ASN A 186 -2.71 3.07 5.20
N GLU A 187 -3.13 2.03 5.93
CA GLU A 187 -3.09 0.62 5.50
C GLU A 187 -4.37 -0.17 5.77
N PRO A 188 -5.56 0.32 5.43
CA PRO A 188 -6.76 -0.49 5.57
C PRO A 188 -6.65 -1.78 4.77
N GLY A 189 -7.30 -2.84 5.26
CA GLY A 189 -7.26 -4.16 4.62
C GLY A 189 -8.58 -4.91 4.72
N TYR A 190 -8.63 -6.06 4.07
CA TYR A 190 -9.67 -7.07 4.23
C TYR A 190 -9.07 -8.46 4.01
N TYR A 191 -9.41 -9.40 4.87
CA TYR A 191 -8.80 -10.75 4.89
C TYR A 191 -9.90 -11.79 4.95
N LEU A 192 -9.98 -12.60 3.89
CA LEU A 192 -10.89 -13.75 3.84
C LEU A 192 -10.08 -15.01 4.10
N GLU A 193 -10.26 -15.55 5.30
CA GLU A 193 -9.53 -16.72 5.76
C GLU A 193 -9.56 -17.86 4.74
N ASN A 194 -8.41 -18.54 4.56
CA ASN A 194 -8.18 -19.59 3.58
C ASN A 194 -8.46 -19.21 2.11
N LYS A 195 -8.58 -17.92 1.77
CA LYS A 195 -8.86 -17.44 0.42
C LYS A 195 -7.85 -16.41 -0.06
N PHE A 196 -7.87 -15.21 0.51
CA PHE A 196 -6.99 -14.10 0.12
C PHE A 196 -6.96 -12.96 1.13
N GLY A 197 -5.95 -12.13 1.04
CA GLY A 197 -5.88 -10.82 1.71
C GLY A 197 -5.80 -9.67 0.71
N ILE A 198 -6.33 -8.53 1.13
CA ILE A 198 -6.23 -7.24 0.43
C ILE A 198 -5.74 -6.22 1.45
N ARG A 199 -4.65 -5.53 1.15
CA ARG A 199 -4.18 -4.34 1.87
C ARG A 199 -3.66 -3.33 0.88
N ILE A 200 -3.97 -2.06 1.08
CA ILE A 200 -3.45 -0.94 0.30
C ILE A 200 -2.83 0.01 1.30
N GLU A 201 -1.53 0.22 1.19
CA GLU A 201 -0.79 1.03 2.13
C GLU A 201 0.08 2.08 1.47
N ASN A 202 0.04 3.26 2.03
CA ASN A 202 1.03 4.32 1.83
C ASN A 202 1.46 4.87 3.19
N LEU A 203 2.70 5.29 3.30
CA LEU A 203 3.10 6.24 4.33
C LEU A 203 2.64 7.64 3.96
N VAL A 204 2.15 8.35 4.96
CA VAL A 204 1.73 9.74 4.86
C VAL A 204 2.32 10.56 6.01
N PHE A 205 2.53 11.84 5.80
CA PHE A 205 2.91 12.76 6.88
C PHE A 205 1.90 13.90 7.00
N ILE A 206 1.82 14.48 8.19
CA ILE A 206 0.91 15.59 8.46
C ILE A 206 1.58 16.90 8.10
N LYS A 207 1.03 17.56 7.09
CA LYS A 207 1.48 18.86 6.60
C LYS A 207 0.52 19.96 6.99
N LYS A 208 1.09 21.08 7.40
CA LYS A 208 0.36 22.33 7.64
C LYS A 208 0.48 23.22 6.39
N ASN A 209 -0.66 23.53 5.78
CA ASN A 209 -0.77 24.52 4.70
C ASN A 209 -1.71 25.64 5.19
N ASN A 210 -1.16 26.82 5.42
CA ASN A 210 -1.87 27.92 6.08
C ASN A 210 -2.49 27.42 7.42
N ASN A 211 -3.80 27.50 7.57
CA ASN A 211 -4.51 27.05 8.75
C ASN A 211 -5.06 25.61 8.65
N LYS A 212 -4.72 24.83 7.64
CA LYS A 212 -5.21 23.46 7.42
C LYS A 212 -4.11 22.44 7.70
N LEU A 213 -4.46 21.38 8.44
CA LEU A 213 -3.64 20.18 8.60
C LEU A 213 -4.23 19.07 7.73
N SER A 214 -3.39 18.43 6.92
CA SER A 214 -3.81 17.37 5.99
C SER A 214 -2.70 16.33 5.82
N PHE A 215 -3.08 15.12 5.46
CA PHE A 215 -2.11 14.10 5.06
C PHE A 215 -1.54 14.39 3.66
N GLU A 216 -0.23 14.23 3.52
CA GLU A 216 0.47 14.23 2.25
C GLU A 216 1.21 12.91 2.05
N ASN A 217 1.16 12.34 0.83
CA ASN A 217 1.78 11.03 0.56
C ASN A 217 3.30 11.11 0.53
N LEU A 218 3.93 10.14 1.18
CA LEU A 218 5.35 9.82 1.05
C LEU A 218 5.59 8.65 0.10
N THR A 219 4.66 7.70 0.02
CA THR A 219 4.77 6.52 -0.84
C THR A 219 4.35 6.83 -2.28
N PHE A 220 5.19 6.46 -3.23
CA PHE A 220 4.97 6.63 -4.67
C PHE A 220 5.07 5.29 -5.39
N ALA A 221 3.96 4.55 -5.47
CA ALA A 221 3.84 3.31 -6.23
C ALA A 221 2.42 3.19 -6.81
N PRO A 222 2.23 2.68 -8.03
CA PRO A 222 0.89 2.53 -8.61
C PRO A 222 0.02 1.61 -7.77
N ILE A 223 -1.28 1.92 -7.69
CA ILE A 223 -2.33 1.04 -7.19
C ILE A 223 -2.88 0.25 -8.36
N ASP A 224 -3.05 -1.06 -8.22
CA ASP A 224 -3.48 -1.95 -9.31
C ASP A 224 -4.92 -1.64 -9.76
N LYS A 225 -5.06 -1.05 -10.94
CA LYS A 225 -6.36 -0.63 -11.49
C LYS A 225 -7.23 -1.80 -11.94
N ASP A 226 -6.63 -2.97 -12.24
CA ASP A 226 -7.37 -4.16 -12.65
C ASP A 226 -8.26 -4.72 -11.54
N LEU A 227 -7.95 -4.36 -10.28
CA LEU A 227 -8.70 -4.71 -9.08
C LEU A 227 -9.82 -3.73 -8.73
N ILE A 228 -9.99 -2.62 -9.46
CA ILE A 228 -10.93 -1.56 -9.11
C ILE A 228 -12.27 -1.73 -9.84
N GLU A 229 -13.38 -1.73 -9.08
CA GLU A 229 -14.74 -1.56 -9.62
C GLU A 229 -15.06 -0.06 -9.71
N LYS A 230 -14.83 0.53 -10.88
CA LYS A 230 -14.96 1.99 -11.10
C LYS A 230 -16.30 2.57 -10.70
N LYS A 231 -17.40 1.83 -10.94
CA LYS A 231 -18.77 2.28 -10.65
C LYS A 231 -19.01 2.51 -9.16
N MET A 232 -18.18 1.96 -8.29
CA MET A 232 -18.28 2.14 -6.84
C MET A 232 -17.60 3.43 -6.33
N LEU A 233 -16.75 4.05 -7.14
CA LEU A 233 -16.05 5.29 -6.77
C LEU A 233 -16.90 6.51 -7.14
N ASN A 234 -17.02 7.45 -6.19
CA ASN A 234 -17.62 8.75 -6.47
C ASN A 234 -16.62 9.69 -7.16
N LYS A 235 -17.10 10.85 -7.66
CA LYS A 235 -16.28 11.83 -8.39
C LYS A 235 -15.05 12.31 -7.60
N LYS A 236 -15.17 12.48 -6.27
CA LYS A 236 -14.06 12.93 -5.41
C LYS A 236 -12.99 11.83 -5.26
N GLU A 237 -13.42 10.59 -5.12
CA GLU A 237 -12.52 9.42 -5.01
C GLU A 237 -11.77 9.16 -6.33
N VAL A 238 -12.46 9.23 -7.47
CA VAL A 238 -11.83 9.16 -8.80
C VAL A 238 -10.80 10.29 -8.97
N LYS A 239 -11.16 11.52 -8.61
CA LYS A 239 -10.26 12.68 -8.70
C LYS A 239 -9.02 12.47 -7.81
N TRP A 240 -9.19 11.94 -6.58
CA TRP A 240 -8.07 11.67 -5.69
C TRP A 240 -7.12 10.62 -6.30
N LEU A 241 -7.66 9.49 -6.77
CA LEU A 241 -6.85 8.40 -7.34
C LEU A 241 -6.09 8.85 -8.59
N ASN A 242 -6.74 9.58 -9.50
CA ASN A 242 -6.09 10.11 -10.70
C ASN A 242 -4.98 11.13 -10.34
N ASN A 243 -5.20 11.96 -9.31
CA ASN A 243 -4.18 12.89 -8.83
C ASN A 243 -3.00 12.15 -8.17
N TYR A 244 -3.29 11.11 -7.39
CA TYR A 244 -2.25 10.25 -6.80
C TYR A 244 -1.39 9.59 -7.90
N HIS A 245 -2.01 8.96 -8.89
CA HIS A 245 -1.29 8.35 -10.00
C HIS A 245 -0.50 9.37 -10.83
N ARG A 246 -1.04 10.57 -11.06
CA ARG A 246 -0.30 11.67 -11.70
C ARG A 246 0.93 12.07 -10.89
N LEU A 247 0.82 12.12 -9.56
CA LEU A 247 1.95 12.39 -8.67
C LEU A 247 2.99 11.28 -8.73
N VAL A 248 2.58 10.01 -8.69
CA VAL A 248 3.46 8.85 -8.88
C VAL A 248 4.23 8.97 -10.19
N PHE A 249 3.53 9.20 -11.31
CA PHE A 249 4.16 9.39 -12.62
C PHE A 249 5.19 10.53 -12.59
N LYS A 250 4.80 11.69 -12.09
CA LYS A 250 5.69 12.87 -12.00
C LYS A 250 6.96 12.58 -11.18
N LYS A 251 6.83 11.83 -10.07
CA LYS A 251 7.96 11.54 -9.18
C LYS A 251 8.90 10.47 -9.72
N LEU A 252 8.37 9.45 -10.43
CA LEU A 252 9.15 8.27 -10.82
C LEU A 252 9.62 8.28 -12.27
N SER A 253 8.97 9.02 -13.18
CA SER A 253 9.23 8.94 -14.64
C SER A 253 10.70 9.14 -15.02
N LYS A 254 11.41 10.04 -14.36
CA LYS A 254 12.82 10.33 -14.64
C LYS A 254 13.81 9.19 -14.28
N TYR A 255 13.36 8.20 -13.53
CA TYR A 255 14.16 7.04 -13.10
C TYR A 255 13.84 5.77 -13.89
N MET A 256 12.91 5.85 -14.86
CA MET A 256 12.44 4.73 -15.66
C MET A 256 13.13 4.71 -17.02
N ASN A 257 13.51 3.54 -17.50
CA ASN A 257 13.91 3.36 -18.90
C ASN A 257 12.70 3.47 -19.85
N LYS A 258 12.93 3.47 -21.16
CA LYS A 258 11.87 3.64 -22.18
C LYS A 258 10.71 2.64 -22.02
N LYS A 259 11.02 1.37 -21.77
CA LYS A 259 10.02 0.30 -21.59
C LYS A 259 9.24 0.46 -20.29
N GLU A 260 9.94 0.71 -19.19
CA GLU A 260 9.36 0.96 -17.88
C GLU A 260 8.47 2.22 -17.87
N LEU A 261 8.87 3.26 -18.63
CA LEU A 261 8.11 4.50 -18.74
C LEU A 261 6.74 4.29 -19.42
N VAL A 262 6.66 3.43 -20.44
CA VAL A 262 5.38 3.07 -21.07
C VAL A 262 4.47 2.40 -20.06
N LEU A 263 4.97 1.41 -19.32
CA LEU A 263 4.21 0.70 -18.29
C LEU A 263 3.78 1.62 -17.13
N LEU A 264 4.66 2.55 -16.73
CA LEU A 264 4.33 3.56 -15.72
C LEU A 264 3.20 4.48 -16.20
N LYS A 265 3.26 4.94 -17.44
CA LYS A 265 2.22 5.79 -18.05
C LYS A 265 0.87 5.08 -18.09
N GLU A 266 0.86 3.80 -18.47
CA GLU A 266 -0.34 2.96 -18.49
C GLU A 266 -0.91 2.78 -17.08
N SER A 267 -0.10 2.34 -16.12
CA SER A 267 -0.53 2.13 -14.73
C SER A 267 -1.03 3.42 -14.05
N CYS A 268 -0.48 4.56 -14.41
CA CYS A 268 -0.83 5.87 -13.87
C CYS A 268 -1.87 6.65 -14.72
N SER A 269 -2.39 6.07 -15.81
CA SER A 269 -3.45 6.70 -16.61
C SER A 269 -4.75 6.83 -15.81
N ASN A 270 -5.58 7.80 -16.14
CA ASN A 270 -6.88 8.00 -15.50
C ASN A 270 -7.74 6.72 -15.56
N ILE A 271 -8.56 6.50 -14.52
CA ILE A 271 -9.54 5.43 -14.49
C ILE A 271 -10.89 5.84 -15.04
#